data_f2fb806c24f4a2130932de6cca7ee2b1
#
_entry.id   f2fb806c24f4a2130932de6cca7ee2b1
#
_cell.length_a   1.000
_cell.length_b   1.000
_cell.length_c   1.000
_cell.angle_alpha   90.00
_cell.angle_beta   90.00
_cell.angle_gamma   90.00
#
_symmetry.space_group_name_H-M   'P 1'
#
loop_
_entity.id
_entity.type
_entity.pdbx_description
1 polymer ?
#
loop_
_entity_poly.entity_id
_entity_poly.type
_entity_poly.pdbx_seq_one_letter_code
_entity_poly.pdbx_strand_id
1 'polypeptide(L)'
;NNIVGFAARMETRKCPHFLEGIDSLFFTDMNHIKWWERNLNTDTSKWKIYNYKHEQLNMFMNRDWGISHSAHIYEPFGYSIFQAVDWGKIPILAHDWLPKYDYPFRASTTEEFKEQYDKICKLSLQEKRDILFPLREHLKQWDNKEQWRDKLLEIYNK
;
A
#
# COMPACT_ATOMS: atom_id res chain seq x y z
N ASN A 1 -5.03 0.41 14.79
CA ASN A 1 -5.46 -0.79 14.11
C ASN A 1 -4.34 -1.36 13.24
N ASN A 2 -4.07 -2.66 13.39
CA ASN A 2 -2.96 -3.35 12.75
C ASN A 2 -3.38 -4.27 11.59
N ILE A 3 -4.60 -4.11 11.10
CA ILE A 3 -5.05 -4.80 9.89
C ILE A 3 -4.36 -4.16 8.69
N VAL A 4 -3.87 -4.99 7.76
CA VAL A 4 -3.16 -4.51 6.57
C VAL A 4 -4.14 -4.37 5.41
N GLY A 5 -4.11 -3.23 4.74
CA GLY A 5 -4.87 -3.00 3.51
C GLY A 5 -4.02 -3.25 2.27
N PHE A 6 -4.60 -3.87 1.26
CA PHE A 6 -3.98 -4.11 -0.03
C PHE A 6 -4.85 -3.51 -1.14
N ALA A 7 -4.38 -2.44 -1.75
CA ALA A 7 -5.08 -1.71 -2.80
C ALA A 7 -4.24 -1.69 -4.08
N ALA A 8 -4.08 -2.86 -4.70
CA ALA A 8 -3.32 -3.02 -5.93
C ALA A 8 -3.91 -4.16 -6.76
N ARG A 9 -3.46 -4.30 -7.99
CA ARG A 9 -3.81 -5.45 -8.81
C ARG A 9 -3.22 -6.73 -8.20
N MET A 10 -3.95 -7.82 -8.32
CA MET A 10 -3.51 -9.14 -7.83
C MET A 10 -2.48 -9.75 -8.79
N GLU A 11 -1.39 -9.04 -9.01
CA GLU A 11 -0.26 -9.45 -9.84
C GLU A 11 0.92 -9.86 -8.96
N THR A 12 1.76 -10.78 -9.45
CA THR A 12 2.92 -11.29 -8.71
C THR A 12 3.84 -10.15 -8.23
N ARG A 13 4.08 -9.16 -9.07
CA ARG A 13 4.94 -8.00 -8.74
C ARG A 13 4.37 -7.11 -7.63
N LYS A 14 3.09 -7.21 -7.34
CA LYS A 14 2.45 -6.48 -6.23
C LYS A 14 2.58 -7.25 -4.91
N CYS A 15 3.10 -8.46 -4.95
CA CYS A 15 3.47 -9.28 -3.80
C CYS A 15 2.35 -9.52 -2.78
N PRO A 16 1.11 -9.87 -3.20
CA PRO A 16 0.04 -10.15 -2.25
C PRO A 16 0.39 -11.30 -1.29
N HIS A 17 1.26 -12.22 -1.70
CA HIS A 17 1.70 -13.35 -0.88
C HIS A 17 2.47 -12.93 0.39
N PHE A 18 2.98 -11.69 0.46
CA PHE A 18 3.56 -11.18 1.71
C PHE A 18 2.56 -11.15 2.85
N LEU A 19 1.26 -11.15 2.54
CA LEU A 19 0.17 -11.09 3.51
C LEU A 19 -0.33 -12.44 3.98
N GLU A 20 0.30 -13.54 3.59
CA GLU A 20 -0.06 -14.86 4.13
C GLU A 20 0.09 -14.87 5.65
N GLY A 21 -0.96 -15.31 6.34
CA GLY A 21 -0.97 -15.37 7.80
C GLY A 21 -1.17 -14.03 8.51
N ILE A 22 -1.41 -12.94 7.79
CA ILE A 22 -1.65 -11.60 8.35
C ILE A 22 -3.09 -11.17 8.07
N ASP A 23 -3.78 -10.68 9.11
CA ASP A 23 -5.13 -10.14 8.97
C ASP A 23 -5.13 -8.95 7.99
N SER A 24 -5.80 -9.12 6.85
CA SER A 24 -5.69 -8.19 5.73
C SER A 24 -7.04 -7.93 5.08
N LEU A 25 -7.21 -6.71 4.54
CA LEU A 25 -8.33 -6.30 3.71
C LEU A 25 -7.85 -6.04 2.29
N PHE A 26 -8.48 -6.68 1.31
CA PHE A 26 -8.13 -6.58 -0.10
C PHE A 26 -9.18 -5.81 -0.88
N PHE A 27 -8.76 -4.81 -1.64
CA PHE A 27 -9.58 -4.12 -2.63
C PHE A 27 -9.47 -4.87 -3.96
N THR A 28 -10.26 -5.94 -4.08
CA THR A 28 -10.24 -6.85 -5.22
C THR A 28 -11.54 -7.65 -5.29
N ASP A 29 -11.67 -8.62 -6.18
CA ASP A 29 -12.78 -9.54 -6.17
C ASP A 29 -12.38 -10.96 -5.75
N MET A 30 -13.39 -11.76 -5.37
CA MET A 30 -13.19 -13.11 -4.88
C MET A 30 -12.53 -14.05 -5.92
N ASN A 31 -12.75 -13.81 -7.20
CA ASN A 31 -12.18 -14.66 -8.25
C ASN A 31 -10.66 -14.57 -8.30
N HIS A 32 -10.11 -13.37 -8.06
CA HIS A 32 -8.67 -13.17 -7.98
C HIS A 32 -8.07 -13.91 -6.78
N ILE A 33 -8.74 -13.86 -5.63
CA ILE A 33 -8.30 -14.58 -4.42
C ILE A 33 -8.30 -16.08 -4.69
N LYS A 34 -9.37 -16.63 -5.26
CA LYS A 34 -9.48 -18.05 -5.59
C LYS A 34 -8.41 -18.49 -6.59
N TRP A 35 -8.05 -17.62 -7.53
CA TRP A 35 -6.98 -17.90 -8.48
C TRP A 35 -5.64 -18.10 -7.75
N TRP A 36 -5.32 -17.22 -6.79
CA TRP A 36 -4.10 -17.33 -5.99
C TRP A 36 -4.08 -18.60 -5.14
N GLU A 37 -5.20 -18.96 -4.53
CA GLU A 37 -5.33 -20.20 -3.78
C GLU A 37 -5.04 -21.44 -4.66
N ARG A 38 -5.64 -21.49 -5.84
CA ARG A 38 -5.58 -22.65 -6.72
C ARG A 38 -4.25 -22.79 -7.45
N ASN A 39 -3.68 -21.70 -7.90
CA ASN A 39 -2.52 -21.74 -8.80
C ASN A 39 -1.19 -21.56 -8.07
N LEU A 40 -1.18 -20.87 -6.93
CA LEU A 40 0.02 -20.57 -6.18
C LEU A 40 -0.01 -21.13 -4.76
N ASN A 41 -1.03 -21.90 -4.43
CA ASN A 41 -1.20 -22.52 -3.10
C ASN A 41 -1.03 -21.50 -1.95
N THR A 42 -1.54 -20.29 -2.15
CA THR A 42 -1.45 -19.21 -1.19
C THR A 42 -2.44 -19.41 -0.05
N ASP A 43 -2.00 -19.24 1.18
CA ASP A 43 -2.88 -19.25 2.36
C ASP A 43 -3.59 -17.90 2.49
N THR A 44 -4.86 -17.86 2.09
CA THR A 44 -5.71 -16.67 2.13
C THR A 44 -6.68 -16.64 3.30
N SER A 45 -6.50 -17.54 4.28
CA SER A 45 -7.46 -17.73 5.37
C SER A 45 -7.71 -16.49 6.21
N LYS A 46 -6.74 -15.57 6.27
CA LYS A 46 -6.85 -14.30 7.02
C LYS A 46 -7.17 -13.09 6.14
N TRP A 47 -7.45 -13.32 4.87
CA TRP A 47 -7.77 -12.26 3.93
C TRP A 47 -9.27 -12.01 3.85
N LYS A 48 -9.68 -10.76 4.06
CA LYS A 48 -11.04 -10.28 3.85
C LYS A 48 -11.08 -9.44 2.58
N ILE A 49 -12.22 -9.45 1.89
CA ILE A 49 -12.35 -8.80 0.59
C ILE A 49 -13.42 -7.72 0.65
N TYR A 50 -13.07 -6.56 0.13
CA TYR A 50 -14.02 -5.53 -0.27
C TYR A 50 -14.08 -5.53 -1.78
N ASN A 51 -15.22 -5.96 -2.32
CA ASN A 51 -15.39 -6.12 -3.76
C ASN A 51 -15.34 -4.76 -4.46
N TYR A 52 -14.29 -4.53 -5.24
CA TYR A 52 -14.07 -3.25 -5.94
C TYR A 52 -15.20 -2.90 -6.93
N LYS A 53 -16.02 -3.87 -7.37
CA LYS A 53 -17.16 -3.61 -8.25
C LYS A 53 -18.26 -2.79 -7.56
N HIS A 54 -18.31 -2.82 -6.24
CA HIS A 54 -19.31 -2.15 -5.43
C HIS A 54 -18.73 -1.05 -4.54
N GLU A 55 -17.41 -0.88 -4.51
CA GLU A 55 -16.73 0.14 -3.72
C GLU A 55 -15.74 0.94 -4.55
N GLN A 56 -15.71 2.24 -4.32
CA GLN A 56 -14.66 3.11 -4.83
C GLN A 56 -13.44 3.05 -3.90
N LEU A 57 -12.27 3.37 -4.43
CA LEU A 57 -11.03 3.31 -3.67
C LEU A 57 -11.05 4.18 -2.40
N ASN A 58 -11.65 5.36 -2.44
CA ASN A 58 -11.79 6.19 -1.23
C ASN A 58 -12.65 5.54 -0.16
N MET A 59 -13.67 4.78 -0.51
CA MET A 59 -14.49 4.03 0.44
C MET A 59 -13.67 2.94 1.10
N PHE A 60 -12.84 2.23 0.33
CA PHE A 60 -11.90 1.26 0.85
C PHE A 60 -10.88 1.93 1.79
N MET A 61 -10.32 3.06 1.41
CA MET A 61 -9.36 3.81 2.25
C MET A 61 -9.97 4.26 3.58
N ASN A 62 -11.29 4.48 3.63
CA ASN A 62 -12.00 4.86 4.84
C ASN A 62 -12.35 3.68 5.75
N ARG A 63 -12.03 2.44 5.36
CA ARG A 63 -12.30 1.25 6.17
C ARG A 63 -11.32 1.14 7.35
N ASP A 64 -11.66 0.24 8.27
CA ASP A 64 -10.93 0.04 9.51
C ASP A 64 -9.70 -0.86 9.31
N TRP A 65 -8.67 -0.28 8.74
CA TRP A 65 -7.34 -0.87 8.61
C TRP A 65 -6.29 0.24 8.78
N GLY A 66 -5.08 -0.11 9.18
CA GLY A 66 -4.11 0.91 9.60
C GLY A 66 -2.75 0.84 8.91
N ILE A 67 -2.40 -0.28 8.30
CA ILE A 67 -1.11 -0.51 7.66
C ILE A 67 -1.34 -0.74 6.16
N SER A 68 -0.58 -0.06 5.30
CA SER A 68 -0.69 -0.25 3.85
C SER A 68 0.42 -1.17 3.35
N HIS A 69 0.04 -2.25 2.65
CA HIS A 69 1.01 -3.02 1.87
C HIS A 69 1.32 -2.25 0.60
N SER A 70 2.45 -1.57 0.62
CA SER A 70 2.95 -0.75 -0.49
C SER A 70 4.32 -1.23 -0.97
N ALA A 71 4.72 -2.43 -0.59
CA ALA A 71 5.99 -3.06 -0.96
C ALA A 71 5.87 -3.76 -2.32
N HIS A 72 5.54 -3.00 -3.35
CA HIS A 72 5.34 -3.49 -4.72
C HIS A 72 6.63 -3.39 -5.52
N ILE A 73 6.96 -4.44 -6.28
CA ILE A 73 8.14 -4.45 -7.14
C ILE A 73 7.86 -3.58 -8.38
N TYR A 74 8.77 -2.67 -8.69
CA TYR A 74 8.69 -1.79 -9.87
C TYR A 74 7.41 -0.94 -9.93
N GLU A 75 7.04 -0.31 -8.81
CA GLU A 75 5.95 0.65 -8.79
C GLU A 75 6.45 2.03 -9.23
N PRO A 76 6.11 2.51 -10.44
CA PRO A 76 6.69 3.77 -10.96
C PRO A 76 6.17 5.01 -10.24
N PHE A 77 4.89 5.06 -9.85
CA PHE A 77 4.32 6.21 -9.18
C PHE A 77 3.59 5.85 -7.89
N GLY A 78 2.65 4.89 -7.93
CA GLY A 78 1.98 4.38 -6.74
C GLY A 78 0.85 5.25 -6.21
N TYR A 79 -0.18 5.54 -7.02
CA TYR A 79 -1.34 6.33 -6.59
C TYR A 79 -1.98 5.82 -5.31
N SER A 80 -2.10 4.50 -5.16
CA SER A 80 -2.68 3.90 -3.95
C SER A 80 -1.82 4.14 -2.71
N ILE A 81 -0.51 4.29 -2.88
CA ILE A 81 0.41 4.62 -1.78
C ILE A 81 0.16 6.04 -1.29
N PHE A 82 0.07 7.01 -2.21
CA PHE A 82 -0.26 8.40 -1.89
C PHE A 82 -1.60 8.50 -1.16
N GLN A 83 -2.62 7.81 -1.67
CA GLN A 83 -3.95 7.82 -1.07
C GLN A 83 -3.95 7.19 0.33
N ALA A 84 -3.26 6.07 0.51
CA ALA A 84 -3.16 5.41 1.83
C ALA A 84 -2.51 6.34 2.86
N VAL A 85 -1.42 7.00 2.49
CA VAL A 85 -0.74 7.97 3.37
C VAL A 85 -1.65 9.15 3.71
N ASP A 86 -2.38 9.68 2.73
CA ASP A 86 -3.35 10.77 2.96
C ASP A 86 -4.45 10.38 3.93
N TRP A 87 -4.89 9.13 3.90
CA TRP A 87 -5.91 8.59 4.81
C TRP A 87 -5.34 8.14 6.16
N GLY A 88 -4.06 8.42 6.43
CA GLY A 88 -3.44 8.11 7.71
C GLY A 88 -3.00 6.66 7.88
N LYS A 89 -2.89 5.90 6.80
CA LYS A 89 -2.39 4.53 6.82
C LYS A 89 -0.87 4.53 6.77
N ILE A 90 -0.22 3.76 7.66
CA ILE A 90 1.24 3.69 7.68
C ILE A 90 1.72 2.66 6.65
N PRO A 91 2.53 3.03 5.64
CA PRO A 91 2.91 2.11 4.60
C PRO A 91 4.14 1.28 4.97
N ILE A 92 4.21 0.05 4.44
CA ILE A 92 5.45 -0.69 4.27
C ILE A 92 5.82 -0.54 2.80
N LEU A 93 6.95 0.12 2.52
CA LEU A 93 7.37 0.49 1.17
C LEU A 93 8.35 -0.52 0.59
N ALA A 94 8.44 -0.58 -0.74
CA ALA A 94 9.53 -1.27 -1.40
C ALA A 94 10.84 -0.48 -1.25
N HIS A 95 11.98 -1.17 -1.34
CA HIS A 95 13.30 -0.51 -1.22
C HIS A 95 13.57 0.45 -2.37
N ASP A 96 13.03 0.20 -3.55
CA ASP A 96 13.24 1.01 -4.75
C ASP A 96 12.18 2.11 -4.95
N TRP A 97 11.16 2.17 -4.10
CA TRP A 97 10.18 3.25 -4.16
C TRP A 97 10.64 4.41 -3.27
N LEU A 98 10.87 5.58 -3.87
CA LEU A 98 11.38 6.76 -3.17
C LEU A 98 12.67 6.44 -2.38
N PRO A 99 13.71 5.90 -3.03
CA PRO A 99 14.85 5.32 -2.33
C PRO A 99 15.72 6.33 -1.58
N LYS A 100 15.63 7.61 -1.96
CA LYS A 100 16.41 8.69 -1.30
C LYS A 100 15.74 9.23 -0.04
N TYR A 101 14.48 8.89 0.19
CA TYR A 101 13.78 9.27 1.41
C TYR A 101 14.09 8.26 2.51
N ASP A 102 14.56 8.72 3.66
CA ASP A 102 14.86 7.87 4.81
C ASP A 102 13.57 7.43 5.50
N TYR A 103 13.10 6.23 5.16
CA TYR A 103 11.87 5.67 5.70
C TYR A 103 12.16 4.31 6.35
N PRO A 104 11.69 4.08 7.60
CA PRO A 104 12.13 2.91 8.39
C PRO A 104 11.48 1.57 7.98
N PHE A 105 10.31 1.58 7.32
CA PHE A 105 9.55 0.36 7.03
C PHE A 105 9.59 0.02 5.56
N ARG A 106 10.59 -0.75 5.16
CA ARG A 106 10.77 -1.19 3.78
C ARG A 106 10.95 -2.71 3.72
N ALA A 107 10.41 -3.34 2.68
CA ALA A 107 10.50 -4.78 2.49
C ALA A 107 10.56 -5.14 1.01
N SER A 108 11.32 -6.20 0.70
CA SER A 108 11.40 -6.81 -0.63
C SER A 108 11.14 -8.31 -0.60
N THR A 109 11.01 -8.89 0.58
CA THR A 109 10.72 -10.31 0.78
C THR A 109 9.59 -10.50 1.79
N THR A 110 9.01 -11.68 1.81
CA THR A 110 7.97 -12.04 2.79
C THR A 110 8.49 -11.90 4.22
N GLU A 111 9.72 -12.34 4.47
CA GLU A 111 10.34 -12.29 5.80
C GLU A 111 10.57 -10.85 6.26
N GLU A 112 11.10 -9.99 5.38
CA GLU A 112 11.27 -8.56 5.68
C GLU A 112 9.93 -7.89 5.95
N PHE A 113 8.89 -8.21 5.16
CA PHE A 113 7.56 -7.63 5.33
C PHE A 113 6.99 -7.96 6.71
N LYS A 114 7.07 -9.23 7.12
CA LYS A 114 6.60 -9.67 8.44
C LYS A 114 7.37 -9.01 9.57
N GLU A 115 8.67 -8.85 9.42
CA GLU A 115 9.51 -8.15 10.38
C GLU A 115 9.07 -6.69 10.56
N GLN A 116 8.84 -5.99 9.47
CA GLN A 116 8.37 -4.60 9.51
C GLN A 116 6.95 -4.49 10.07
N TYR A 117 6.08 -5.40 9.68
CA TYR A 117 4.73 -5.50 10.25
C TYR A 117 4.77 -5.64 11.76
N ASP A 118 5.59 -6.54 12.29
CA ASP A 118 5.72 -6.74 13.74
C ASP A 118 6.25 -5.49 14.45
N LYS A 119 7.20 -4.78 13.85
CA LYS A 119 7.71 -3.52 14.40
C LYS A 119 6.61 -2.45 14.47
N ILE A 120 5.81 -2.31 13.42
CA ILE A 120 4.70 -1.35 13.39
C ILE A 120 3.65 -1.69 14.45
N CYS A 121 3.34 -2.96 14.64
CA CYS A 121 2.37 -3.40 15.64
C CYS A 121 2.75 -3.02 17.07
N LYS A 122 4.04 -2.85 17.35
CA LYS A 122 4.56 -2.46 18.66
C LYS A 122 4.60 -0.95 18.88
N LEU A 123 4.39 -0.15 17.84
CA LEU A 123 4.44 1.30 17.96
C LEU A 123 3.18 1.85 18.64
N SER A 124 3.36 2.89 19.45
CA SER A 124 2.27 3.70 19.95
C SER A 124 1.63 4.52 18.81
N LEU A 125 0.43 5.02 19.05
CA LEU A 125 -0.22 5.91 18.09
C LEU A 125 0.62 7.16 17.80
N GLN A 126 1.26 7.73 18.82
CA GLN A 126 2.12 8.90 18.64
C GLN A 126 3.36 8.58 17.80
N GLU A 127 4.01 7.45 18.06
CA GLU A 127 5.17 7.00 17.26
C GLU A 127 4.78 6.81 15.79
N LYS A 128 3.61 6.23 15.52
CA LYS A 128 3.08 6.07 14.16
C LYS A 128 2.87 7.43 13.48
N ARG A 129 2.29 8.39 14.19
CA ARG A 129 2.11 9.77 13.69
C ARG A 129 3.42 10.46 13.39
N ASP A 130 4.41 10.29 14.26
CA ASP A 130 5.74 10.90 14.10
C ASP A 130 6.49 10.37 12.87
N ILE A 131 6.18 9.15 12.43
CA ILE A 131 6.73 8.55 11.21
C ILE A 131 5.91 8.96 9.99
N LEU A 132 4.61 8.92 10.10
CA LEU A 132 3.69 9.14 8.97
C LEU A 132 3.61 10.61 8.54
N PHE A 133 3.56 11.53 9.48
CA PHE A 133 3.37 12.96 9.17
C PHE A 133 4.49 13.53 8.30
N PRO A 134 5.78 13.31 8.59
CA PRO A 134 6.86 13.78 7.72
C PRO A 134 6.79 13.17 6.31
N LEU A 135 6.43 11.89 6.20
CA LEU A 135 6.24 11.24 4.89
C LEU A 135 5.11 11.91 4.11
N ARG A 136 3.97 12.14 4.74
CA ARG A 136 2.83 12.81 4.14
C ARG A 136 3.20 14.20 3.62
N GLU A 137 3.91 14.98 4.42
CA GLU A 137 4.38 16.31 4.02
C GLU A 137 5.36 16.24 2.85
N HIS A 138 6.28 15.27 2.87
CA HIS A 138 7.22 15.05 1.78
C HIS A 138 6.51 14.70 0.46
N LEU A 139 5.47 13.87 0.53
CA LEU A 139 4.72 13.44 -0.65
C LEU A 139 3.87 14.56 -1.28
N LYS A 140 3.54 15.61 -0.53
CA LYS A 140 2.76 16.75 -1.05
C LYS A 140 3.42 17.45 -2.24
N GLN A 141 4.73 17.38 -2.38
CA GLN A 141 5.44 17.97 -3.52
C GLN A 141 4.99 17.38 -4.87
N TRP A 142 4.46 16.15 -4.88
CA TRP A 142 3.95 15.50 -6.10
C TRP A 142 2.43 15.56 -6.22
N ASP A 143 1.73 16.07 -5.22
CA ASP A 143 0.26 16.17 -5.19
C ASP A 143 -0.24 17.52 -5.70
N ASN A 144 0.59 18.27 -6.40
CA ASN A 144 0.21 19.55 -6.99
C ASN A 144 -0.40 19.34 -8.38
N LYS A 145 -1.73 19.37 -8.46
CA LYS A 145 -2.48 19.23 -9.71
C LYS A 145 -2.10 20.26 -10.77
N GLU A 146 -1.74 21.48 -10.36
CA GLU A 146 -1.30 22.53 -11.28
C GLU A 146 0.04 22.21 -11.92
N GLN A 147 1.02 21.74 -11.14
CA GLN A 147 2.33 21.33 -11.68
C GLN A 147 2.19 20.16 -12.64
N TRP A 148 1.33 19.19 -12.34
CA TRP A 148 1.06 18.07 -13.24
C TRP A 148 0.41 18.53 -14.54
N ARG A 149 -0.56 19.43 -14.43
CA ARG A 149 -1.20 20.05 -15.59
C ARG A 149 -0.20 20.76 -16.48
N ASP A 150 0.68 21.56 -15.89
CA ASP A 150 1.70 22.33 -16.62
C ASP A 150 2.69 21.40 -17.33
N LYS A 151 3.15 20.33 -16.65
CA LYS A 151 4.02 19.32 -17.24
C LYS A 151 3.35 18.58 -18.39
N LEU A 152 2.09 18.22 -18.25
CA LEU A 152 1.32 17.57 -19.32
C LEU A 152 1.17 18.49 -20.53
N LEU A 153 0.88 19.76 -20.31
CA LEU A 153 0.78 20.76 -21.38
C LEU A 153 2.11 20.96 -22.10
N GLU A 154 3.23 20.97 -21.39
CA GLU A 154 4.56 20.99 -21.99
C GLU A 154 4.79 19.79 -22.92
N ILE A 155 4.42 18.59 -22.47
CA ILE A 155 4.56 17.36 -23.25
C ILE A 155 3.71 17.41 -24.53
N TYR A 156 2.45 17.85 -24.41
CA TYR A 156 1.52 17.88 -25.54
C TYR A 156 1.77 19.03 -26.53
N ASN A 157 2.43 20.10 -26.09
CA ASN A 157 2.71 21.25 -26.95
C ASN A 157 4.12 21.21 -27.60
N LYS A 158 4.86 20.15 -27.38
CA LYS A 158 6.09 19.84 -28.13
C LYS A 158 5.73 19.05 -29.39
#